data_33b9b3b3c7539b58edb962d482602469
#
_entry.id   33b9b3b3c7539b58edb962d482602469
#
_cell.length_a   1.000
_cell.length_b   1.000
_cell.length_c   1.000
_cell.angle_alpha   90.00
_cell.angle_beta   90.00
_cell.angle_gamma   90.00
#
_symmetry.space_group_name_H-M   'P 1'
#
loop_
_entity.id
_entity.type
_entity.pdbx_description
1 polymer ?
#
loop_
_entity_poly.entity_id
_entity_poly.type
_entity_poly.pdbx_seq_one_letter_code
_entity_poly.pdbx_strand_id
1 'polypeptide(L)'
;MEAWNISYIYTVIFMMLINNILVYVLSRTPGFGKSERWILQLLIAVCVCDLSDVFGILFKQTAGRNVLFILDAAFIFSVASISLFFLCYSENIYGSDMFKKRIPLITIHIPIDVLCIIIVASYRTEWIYKYPQILMIANIYNAYSILLSLWRIHKEKNAEKRKVLWQPVFYIVPFFIGIFLQCFFNTMPWANTSLTITILLIFVNNQQRLLQKKTQDAEAAVRAKSEFLSHMSHDIRTPINGMMGMLDIAQAHLNNPEKMDLCLSKMRGAADQLLSLINDVLDMSKIETGSIQLVEEPFDMIRLLNGTLAVQEIIASEKSLTIEQDIEGAIEHPCVCGSPNYVRSILVNIISNAIKYTNPGGDIFVSARELSCDGEYVKFEFIVSDTGIGMSEEFAEHIFEPFTQEHAENRSSYQGTGLGMSIVKNLINKMKGTITLETKQGEGSTFTITLPVKLDTVCFEETETEEEETSIEGMKILLVEDNDLNLEVAQYILEDAGAEIIVARNCLESVELFEQSESDSFDVILMDVMMPVMDGLTATKRIRKLKRKDARTVPVIAMTANVFNEDIIAAKEAGMNEHIAKPLDFDKLIHTLAKYFLKMDKKLIS
;
A
#
# COMPACT_ATOMS: atom_id res chain seq x y z
N MET A 1 64.46 -16.09 -6.72
CA MET A 1 63.27 -15.63 -7.47
C MET A 1 63.68 -14.40 -8.28
N GLU A 2 63.47 -14.41 -9.58
CA GLU A 2 63.81 -13.25 -10.40
C GLU A 2 62.93 -12.05 -10.04
N ALA A 3 63.47 -10.83 -10.13
CA ALA A 3 62.76 -9.60 -9.68
C ALA A 3 61.38 -9.41 -10.36
N TRP A 4 61.20 -9.90 -11.60
CA TRP A 4 59.92 -9.86 -12.31
C TRP A 4 58.85 -10.79 -11.69
N ASN A 5 59.24 -11.95 -11.14
CA ASN A 5 58.29 -12.84 -10.42
C ASN A 5 57.73 -12.17 -9.18
N ILE A 6 58.53 -11.37 -8.50
CA ILE A 6 58.12 -10.64 -7.30
C ILE A 6 57.08 -9.57 -7.70
N SER A 7 57.36 -8.76 -8.73
CA SER A 7 56.43 -7.74 -9.25
C SER A 7 55.11 -8.36 -9.73
N TYR A 8 55.15 -9.51 -10.43
CA TYR A 8 53.99 -10.23 -10.86
C TYR A 8 53.10 -10.67 -9.68
N ILE A 9 53.71 -11.31 -8.66
CA ILE A 9 52.99 -11.78 -7.49
C ILE A 9 52.33 -10.61 -6.75
N TYR A 10 53.01 -9.47 -6.55
CA TYR A 10 52.42 -8.30 -5.93
C TYR A 10 51.21 -7.75 -6.68
N THR A 11 51.29 -7.73 -8.01
CA THR A 11 50.18 -7.28 -8.87
C THR A 11 48.95 -8.21 -8.72
N VAL A 12 49.14 -9.52 -8.75
CA VAL A 12 48.06 -10.49 -8.57
C VAL A 12 47.44 -10.39 -7.17
N ILE A 13 48.28 -10.29 -6.11
CA ILE A 13 47.79 -10.09 -4.74
C ILE A 13 46.95 -8.81 -4.63
N PHE A 14 47.38 -7.72 -5.26
CA PHE A 14 46.63 -6.47 -5.27
C PHE A 14 45.28 -6.63 -5.97
N MET A 15 45.22 -7.33 -7.12
CA MET A 15 43.96 -7.63 -7.81
C MET A 15 43.06 -8.53 -6.98
N MET A 16 43.60 -9.54 -6.29
CA MET A 16 42.83 -10.36 -5.35
C MET A 16 42.22 -9.53 -4.22
N LEU A 17 42.93 -8.55 -3.71
CA LEU A 17 42.42 -7.67 -2.65
C LEU A 17 41.22 -6.85 -3.15
N ILE A 18 41.29 -6.29 -4.38
CA ILE A 18 40.17 -5.59 -5.02
C ILE A 18 38.99 -6.52 -5.20
N ASN A 19 39.20 -7.72 -5.73
CA ASN A 19 38.16 -8.70 -5.98
C ASN A 19 37.47 -9.13 -4.66
N ASN A 20 38.21 -9.33 -3.58
CA ASN A 20 37.66 -9.65 -2.26
C ASN A 20 36.84 -8.49 -1.68
N ILE A 21 37.25 -7.24 -1.87
CA ILE A 21 36.45 -6.07 -1.49
C ILE A 21 35.12 -6.07 -2.26
N LEU A 22 35.14 -6.34 -3.56
CA LEU A 22 33.93 -6.42 -4.39
C LEU A 22 33.00 -7.56 -3.92
N VAL A 23 33.55 -8.73 -3.57
CA VAL A 23 32.76 -9.84 -2.96
C VAL A 23 32.09 -9.39 -1.69
N TYR A 24 32.82 -8.73 -0.79
CA TYR A 24 32.27 -8.22 0.48
C TYR A 24 31.15 -7.20 0.24
N VAL A 25 31.37 -6.21 -0.61
CA VAL A 25 30.37 -5.18 -0.94
C VAL A 25 29.10 -5.81 -1.53
N LEU A 26 29.25 -6.70 -2.51
CA LEU A 26 28.12 -7.40 -3.12
C LEU A 26 27.33 -8.24 -2.10
N SER A 27 28.01 -8.97 -1.22
CA SER A 27 27.37 -9.82 -0.21
C SER A 27 26.53 -9.04 0.81
N ARG A 28 26.81 -7.73 0.99
CA ARG A 28 26.12 -6.82 1.91
C ARG A 28 25.04 -5.96 1.23
N THR A 29 24.91 -6.03 -0.10
CA THR A 29 23.92 -5.23 -0.83
C THR A 29 22.51 -5.75 -0.57
N PRO A 30 21.58 -4.94 -0.03
CA PRO A 30 20.20 -5.36 0.15
C PRO A 30 19.50 -5.54 -1.21
N GLY A 31 18.67 -6.59 -1.33
CA GLY A 31 17.95 -6.89 -2.55
C GLY A 31 18.74 -7.71 -3.58
N PHE A 32 19.60 -8.61 -3.11
CA PHE A 32 20.47 -9.48 -3.90
C PHE A 32 19.66 -10.31 -4.93
N GLY A 33 19.68 -9.86 -6.16
CA GLY A 33 18.95 -10.47 -7.28
C GLY A 33 19.70 -11.60 -7.98
N LYS A 34 19.15 -12.11 -9.10
CA LYS A 34 19.79 -13.17 -9.88
C LYS A 34 21.08 -12.70 -10.55
N SER A 35 21.13 -11.45 -11.03
CA SER A 35 22.31 -10.85 -11.68
C SER A 35 23.50 -10.78 -10.74
N GLU A 36 23.28 -10.34 -9.52
CA GLU A 36 24.29 -10.17 -8.50
C GLU A 36 24.89 -11.52 -8.07
N ARG A 37 24.08 -12.57 -8.04
CA ARG A 37 24.57 -13.93 -7.75
C ARG A 37 25.57 -14.40 -8.79
N TRP A 38 25.33 -14.15 -10.08
CA TRP A 38 26.26 -14.49 -11.14
C TRP A 38 27.55 -13.70 -11.07
N ILE A 39 27.48 -12.40 -10.74
CA ILE A 39 28.68 -11.59 -10.52
C ILE A 39 29.47 -12.10 -9.31
N LEU A 40 28.82 -12.49 -8.22
CA LEU A 40 29.49 -13.05 -7.06
C LEU A 40 30.22 -14.37 -7.38
N GLN A 41 29.57 -15.27 -8.12
CA GLN A 41 30.19 -16.53 -8.56
C GLN A 41 31.37 -16.28 -9.49
N LEU A 42 31.25 -15.30 -10.40
CA LEU A 42 32.33 -14.85 -11.26
C LEU A 42 33.53 -14.38 -10.43
N LEU A 43 33.32 -13.52 -9.45
CA LEU A 43 34.37 -13.01 -8.57
C LEU A 43 35.07 -14.10 -7.76
N ILE A 44 34.30 -15.07 -7.22
CA ILE A 44 34.86 -16.21 -6.49
C ILE A 44 35.76 -17.05 -7.42
N ALA A 45 35.31 -17.31 -8.66
CA ALA A 45 36.11 -18.04 -9.63
C ALA A 45 37.42 -17.31 -9.99
N VAL A 46 37.38 -15.97 -10.09
CA VAL A 46 38.58 -15.15 -10.30
C VAL A 46 39.54 -15.23 -9.13
N CYS A 47 39.03 -15.15 -7.89
CA CYS A 47 39.88 -15.29 -6.70
C CYS A 47 40.59 -16.66 -6.66
N VAL A 48 39.90 -17.75 -7.04
CA VAL A 48 40.48 -19.09 -7.13
C VAL A 48 41.54 -19.14 -8.23
N CYS A 49 41.29 -18.50 -9.38
CA CYS A 49 42.23 -18.39 -10.49
C CYS A 49 43.52 -17.70 -10.05
N ASP A 50 43.40 -16.50 -9.44
CA ASP A 50 44.53 -15.70 -8.96
C ASP A 50 45.33 -16.47 -7.89
N LEU A 51 44.66 -17.16 -6.98
CA LEU A 51 45.30 -17.94 -5.91
C LEU A 51 46.12 -19.11 -6.50
N SER A 52 45.53 -19.82 -7.47
CA SER A 52 46.19 -20.94 -8.14
C SER A 52 47.41 -20.49 -8.91
N ASP A 53 47.37 -19.32 -9.53
CA ASP A 53 48.48 -18.73 -10.30
C ASP A 53 49.65 -18.34 -9.37
N VAL A 54 49.35 -17.62 -8.26
CA VAL A 54 50.35 -17.26 -7.26
C VAL A 54 51.01 -18.48 -6.63
N PHE A 55 50.27 -19.47 -6.22
CA PHE A 55 50.81 -20.69 -5.63
C PHE A 55 51.61 -21.51 -6.67
N GLY A 56 51.16 -21.57 -7.93
CA GLY A 56 51.90 -22.19 -9.02
C GLY A 56 53.31 -21.60 -9.16
N ILE A 57 53.44 -20.27 -9.11
CA ILE A 57 54.73 -19.59 -9.19
C ILE A 57 55.58 -19.81 -7.94
N LEU A 58 55.00 -19.67 -6.73
CA LEU A 58 55.72 -19.79 -5.47
C LEU A 58 56.28 -21.20 -5.24
N PHE A 59 55.53 -22.23 -5.60
CA PHE A 59 55.90 -23.63 -5.36
C PHE A 59 56.59 -24.30 -6.53
N LYS A 60 56.79 -23.63 -7.66
CA LYS A 60 57.39 -24.19 -8.88
C LYS A 60 58.73 -24.91 -8.64
N GLN A 61 59.54 -24.42 -7.68
CA GLN A 61 60.88 -25.02 -7.40
C GLN A 61 60.87 -26.01 -6.22
N THR A 62 59.86 -25.96 -5.35
CA THR A 62 59.86 -26.69 -4.07
C THR A 62 58.80 -27.78 -4.00
N ALA A 63 57.72 -27.66 -4.74
CA ALA A 63 56.62 -28.60 -4.70
C ALA A 63 56.85 -29.82 -5.62
N GLY A 64 56.37 -30.96 -5.18
CA GLY A 64 56.34 -32.17 -5.98
C GLY A 64 55.41 -32.02 -7.22
N ARG A 65 55.62 -32.82 -8.23
CA ARG A 65 54.87 -32.81 -9.51
C ARG A 65 53.33 -32.85 -9.34
N ASN A 66 52.83 -33.57 -8.32
CA ASN A 66 51.40 -33.70 -8.06
C ASN A 66 50.78 -32.36 -7.61
N VAL A 67 51.50 -31.62 -6.80
CA VAL A 67 51.03 -30.31 -6.29
C VAL A 67 50.95 -29.28 -7.42
N LEU A 68 51.97 -29.20 -8.26
CA LEU A 68 51.99 -28.32 -9.43
C LEU A 68 50.85 -28.67 -10.41
N PHE A 69 50.65 -29.96 -10.67
CA PHE A 69 49.54 -30.40 -11.52
C PHE A 69 48.16 -29.97 -10.99
N ILE A 70 47.94 -30.11 -9.66
CA ILE A 70 46.69 -29.68 -9.03
C ILE A 70 46.49 -28.16 -9.20
N LEU A 71 47.51 -27.36 -8.99
CA LEU A 71 47.45 -25.89 -9.15
C LEU A 71 47.14 -25.49 -10.58
N ASP A 72 47.80 -26.08 -11.57
CA ASP A 72 47.54 -25.81 -12.99
C ASP A 72 46.15 -26.27 -13.43
N ALA A 73 45.68 -27.41 -12.92
CA ALA A 73 44.33 -27.89 -13.15
C ALA A 73 43.28 -26.94 -12.57
N ALA A 74 43.51 -26.47 -11.33
CA ALA A 74 42.63 -25.50 -10.66
C ALA A 74 42.58 -24.18 -11.42
N PHE A 75 43.72 -23.69 -11.94
CA PHE A 75 43.79 -22.48 -12.75
C PHE A 75 42.95 -22.62 -14.02
N ILE A 76 43.16 -23.69 -14.81
CA ILE A 76 42.44 -23.91 -16.10
C ILE A 76 40.93 -24.06 -15.84
N PHE A 77 40.53 -24.80 -14.79
CA PHE A 77 39.14 -24.97 -14.42
C PHE A 77 38.48 -23.63 -13.99
N SER A 78 39.23 -22.80 -13.27
CA SER A 78 38.74 -21.47 -12.85
C SER A 78 38.50 -20.56 -14.06
N VAL A 79 39.38 -20.55 -15.08
CA VAL A 79 39.21 -19.78 -16.32
C VAL A 79 37.94 -20.22 -17.07
N ALA A 80 37.72 -21.54 -17.17
CA ALA A 80 36.48 -22.07 -17.79
C ALA A 80 35.23 -21.65 -17.00
N SER A 81 35.27 -21.69 -15.67
CA SER A 81 34.18 -21.26 -14.78
C SER A 81 33.89 -19.77 -14.92
N ILE A 82 34.91 -18.92 -15.00
CA ILE A 82 34.78 -17.49 -15.26
C ILE A 82 34.00 -17.25 -16.57
N SER A 83 34.39 -17.93 -17.63
CA SER A 83 33.74 -17.80 -18.93
C SER A 83 32.28 -18.25 -18.90
N LEU A 84 31.98 -19.35 -18.20
CA LEU A 84 30.61 -19.85 -18.02
C LEU A 84 29.76 -18.87 -17.19
N PHE A 85 30.27 -18.37 -16.06
CA PHE A 85 29.53 -17.41 -15.22
C PHE A 85 29.28 -16.09 -15.95
N PHE A 86 30.21 -15.65 -16.80
CA PHE A 86 30.02 -14.50 -17.67
C PHE A 86 28.88 -14.74 -18.68
N LEU A 87 28.83 -15.91 -19.32
CA LEU A 87 27.72 -16.30 -20.19
C LEU A 87 26.39 -16.26 -19.40
N CYS A 88 26.32 -16.86 -18.22
CA CYS A 88 25.13 -16.87 -17.38
C CYS A 88 24.69 -15.44 -17.00
N TYR A 89 25.63 -14.57 -16.67
CA TYR A 89 25.37 -13.17 -16.38
C TYR A 89 24.80 -12.44 -17.62
N SER A 90 25.41 -12.60 -18.78
CA SER A 90 24.95 -11.97 -20.03
C SER A 90 23.53 -12.42 -20.40
N GLU A 91 23.24 -13.72 -20.30
CA GLU A 91 21.91 -14.26 -20.57
C GLU A 91 20.85 -13.74 -19.59
N ASN A 92 21.23 -13.54 -18.34
CA ASN A 92 20.30 -12.95 -17.34
C ASN A 92 19.99 -11.47 -17.63
N ILE A 93 20.97 -10.69 -18.14
CA ILE A 93 20.74 -9.31 -18.60
C ILE A 93 19.73 -9.26 -19.74
N TYR A 94 19.81 -10.23 -20.65
CA TYR A 94 18.91 -10.31 -21.80
C TYR A 94 17.50 -10.81 -21.47
N GLY A 95 17.27 -11.26 -20.21
CA GLY A 95 15.99 -11.85 -19.80
C GLY A 95 15.65 -13.13 -20.56
N SER A 96 16.68 -13.85 -21.04
CA SER A 96 16.46 -15.03 -21.88
C SER A 96 16.06 -16.24 -21.04
N ASP A 97 15.18 -17.06 -21.62
CA ASP A 97 14.74 -18.33 -21.02
C ASP A 97 15.63 -19.51 -21.44
N MET A 98 16.84 -19.24 -21.94
CA MET A 98 17.74 -20.27 -22.47
C MET A 98 18.01 -21.39 -21.47
N PHE A 99 18.17 -21.05 -20.19
CA PHE A 99 18.41 -22.03 -19.13
C PHE A 99 17.15 -22.81 -18.68
N LYS A 100 15.96 -22.43 -19.12
CA LYS A 100 14.72 -23.20 -18.84
C LYS A 100 14.58 -24.44 -19.75
N LYS A 101 15.30 -24.48 -20.87
CA LYS A 101 15.27 -25.61 -21.81
C LYS A 101 16.36 -26.64 -21.48
N ARG A 102 15.99 -27.92 -21.31
CA ARG A 102 16.93 -29.00 -20.92
C ARG A 102 18.08 -29.23 -21.92
N ILE A 103 17.82 -29.13 -23.21
CA ILE A 103 18.81 -29.38 -24.29
C ILE A 103 19.97 -28.37 -24.25
N PRO A 104 19.75 -27.05 -24.16
CA PRO A 104 20.86 -26.11 -24.05
C PRO A 104 21.68 -26.29 -22.78
N LEU A 105 21.08 -26.74 -21.65
CA LEU A 105 21.82 -26.96 -20.43
C LEU A 105 22.87 -28.08 -20.57
N ILE A 106 22.52 -29.18 -21.22
CA ILE A 106 23.44 -30.30 -21.51
C ILE A 106 24.59 -29.84 -22.39
N THR A 107 24.30 -29.08 -23.46
CA THR A 107 25.35 -28.62 -24.41
C THR A 107 26.30 -27.60 -23.76
N ILE A 108 25.87 -26.86 -22.74
CA ILE A 108 26.73 -25.93 -22.00
C ILE A 108 27.77 -26.66 -21.15
N HIS A 109 27.47 -27.85 -20.63
CA HIS A 109 28.43 -28.62 -19.82
C HIS A 109 29.49 -29.36 -20.64
N ILE A 110 29.24 -29.69 -21.91
CA ILE A 110 30.15 -30.46 -22.77
C ILE A 110 31.59 -29.89 -22.81
N PRO A 111 31.83 -28.56 -22.99
CA PRO A 111 33.19 -28.03 -23.03
C PRO A 111 33.92 -28.19 -21.68
N ILE A 112 33.22 -28.10 -20.55
CA ILE A 112 33.81 -28.31 -19.22
C ILE A 112 34.15 -29.78 -19.03
N ASP A 113 33.27 -30.69 -19.41
CA ASP A 113 33.51 -32.14 -19.32
C ASP A 113 34.69 -32.57 -20.14
N VAL A 114 34.78 -32.06 -21.39
CA VAL A 114 35.93 -32.29 -22.27
C VAL A 114 37.23 -31.75 -21.67
N LEU A 115 37.17 -30.54 -21.06
CA LEU A 115 38.32 -29.94 -20.41
C LEU A 115 38.76 -30.78 -19.19
N CYS A 116 37.84 -31.27 -18.38
CA CYS A 116 38.13 -32.17 -17.26
C CYS A 116 38.80 -33.47 -17.70
N ILE A 117 38.32 -34.07 -18.81
CA ILE A 117 38.93 -35.28 -19.39
C ILE A 117 40.37 -34.99 -19.86
N ILE A 118 40.61 -33.86 -20.54
CA ILE A 118 41.94 -33.45 -21.00
C ILE A 118 42.87 -33.23 -19.79
N ILE A 119 42.40 -32.57 -18.72
CA ILE A 119 43.18 -32.34 -17.49
C ILE A 119 43.60 -33.69 -16.88
N VAL A 120 42.68 -34.62 -16.71
CA VAL A 120 42.97 -35.94 -16.14
C VAL A 120 43.93 -36.73 -17.03
N ALA A 121 43.72 -36.74 -18.33
CA ALA A 121 44.58 -37.40 -19.28
C ALA A 121 46.00 -36.80 -19.31
N SER A 122 46.13 -35.49 -19.10
CA SER A 122 47.41 -34.78 -19.14
C SER A 122 48.31 -35.05 -17.94
N TYR A 123 47.76 -35.61 -16.83
CA TYR A 123 48.53 -35.96 -15.64
C TYR A 123 49.71 -36.92 -15.92
N ARG A 124 49.51 -37.88 -16.84
CA ARG A 124 50.58 -38.85 -17.26
C ARG A 124 51.37 -38.37 -18.48
N THR A 125 50.77 -37.58 -19.35
CA THR A 125 51.28 -37.25 -20.70
C THR A 125 51.91 -35.87 -20.81
N GLU A 126 51.82 -35.03 -19.78
CA GLU A 126 52.30 -33.64 -19.73
C GLU A 126 51.70 -32.74 -20.81
N TRP A 127 50.54 -33.07 -21.35
CA TRP A 127 49.90 -32.33 -22.46
C TRP A 127 49.61 -30.86 -22.06
N ILE A 128 49.24 -30.58 -20.81
CA ILE A 128 48.96 -29.21 -20.33
C ILE A 128 50.18 -28.31 -20.55
N TYR A 129 51.38 -28.81 -20.27
CA TYR A 129 52.63 -28.04 -20.42
C TYR A 129 53.09 -27.94 -21.88
N LYS A 130 52.72 -28.92 -22.69
CA LYS A 130 53.16 -29.01 -24.07
C LYS A 130 52.26 -28.24 -25.05
N TYR A 131 50.98 -28.08 -24.70
CA TYR A 131 49.98 -27.48 -25.59
C TYR A 131 49.20 -26.36 -24.87
N PRO A 132 49.75 -25.13 -24.81
CA PRO A 132 49.05 -23.97 -24.18
C PRO A 132 47.73 -23.62 -24.87
N GLN A 133 47.46 -24.14 -26.08
CA GLN A 133 46.22 -24.00 -26.81
C GLN A 133 44.99 -24.59 -26.07
N ILE A 134 45.20 -25.47 -25.08
CA ILE A 134 44.15 -26.01 -24.22
C ILE A 134 43.40 -24.87 -23.49
N LEU A 135 44.07 -23.75 -23.16
CA LEU A 135 43.45 -22.55 -22.62
C LEU A 135 42.39 -21.95 -23.58
N MET A 136 42.51 -22.18 -24.89
CA MET A 136 41.49 -21.69 -25.82
C MET A 136 40.13 -22.37 -25.61
N ILE A 137 40.11 -23.64 -25.17
CA ILE A 137 38.87 -24.38 -24.87
C ILE A 137 38.16 -23.74 -23.66
N ALA A 138 38.91 -23.29 -22.66
CA ALA A 138 38.36 -22.62 -21.48
C ALA A 138 37.61 -21.31 -21.85
N ASN A 139 37.98 -20.67 -22.99
CA ASN A 139 37.37 -19.42 -23.43
C ASN A 139 36.22 -19.61 -24.45
N ILE A 140 35.81 -20.84 -24.74
CA ILE A 140 34.75 -21.11 -25.73
C ILE A 140 33.43 -20.47 -25.37
N TYR A 141 33.10 -20.36 -24.08
CA TYR A 141 31.89 -19.69 -23.59
C TYR A 141 31.89 -18.18 -23.84
N ASN A 142 33.07 -17.55 -23.75
CA ASN A 142 33.23 -16.13 -24.04
C ASN A 142 32.99 -15.87 -25.53
N ALA A 143 33.59 -16.70 -26.40
CA ALA A 143 33.36 -16.62 -27.85
C ALA A 143 31.89 -16.85 -28.22
N TYR A 144 31.23 -17.85 -27.60
CA TYR A 144 29.83 -18.13 -27.81
C TYR A 144 28.95 -16.95 -27.32
N SER A 145 29.24 -16.38 -26.16
CA SER A 145 28.51 -15.22 -25.63
C SER A 145 28.60 -14.01 -26.58
N ILE A 146 29.78 -13.74 -27.15
CA ILE A 146 29.95 -12.65 -28.12
C ILE A 146 29.13 -12.92 -29.39
N LEU A 147 29.25 -14.08 -29.98
CA LEU A 147 28.53 -14.44 -31.20
C LEU A 147 27.01 -14.35 -31.00
N LEU A 148 26.53 -14.84 -29.87
CA LEU A 148 25.13 -14.77 -29.52
C LEU A 148 24.67 -13.33 -29.32
N SER A 149 25.47 -12.49 -28.65
CA SER A 149 25.19 -11.06 -28.45
C SER A 149 25.15 -10.32 -29.80
N LEU A 150 26.12 -10.53 -30.68
CA LEU A 150 26.15 -9.91 -32.00
C LEU A 150 24.96 -10.32 -32.87
N TRP A 151 24.57 -11.60 -32.82
CA TRP A 151 23.39 -12.09 -33.51
C TRP A 151 22.12 -11.43 -33.01
N ARG A 152 21.95 -11.26 -31.69
CA ARG A 152 20.80 -10.56 -31.06
C ARG A 152 20.77 -9.08 -31.42
N ILE A 153 21.93 -8.41 -31.39
CA ILE A 153 22.06 -7.00 -31.79
C ILE A 153 21.62 -6.81 -33.26
N HIS A 154 22.00 -7.74 -34.13
CA HIS A 154 21.59 -7.68 -35.52
C HIS A 154 20.08 -7.85 -35.71
N LYS A 155 19.45 -8.71 -34.91
CA LYS A 155 18.00 -9.00 -34.97
C LYS A 155 17.13 -7.96 -34.32
N GLU A 156 17.65 -7.20 -33.33
CA GLU A 156 16.88 -6.24 -32.55
C GLU A 156 16.62 -4.94 -33.31
N LYS A 157 15.35 -4.61 -33.52
CA LYS A 157 14.91 -3.39 -34.21
C LYS A 157 14.82 -2.17 -33.29
N ASN A 158 14.55 -2.37 -32.00
CA ASN A 158 14.43 -1.30 -31.04
C ASN A 158 15.81 -0.75 -30.66
N ALA A 159 16.03 0.56 -30.88
CA ALA A 159 17.31 1.22 -30.63
C ALA A 159 17.72 1.21 -29.14
N GLU A 160 16.78 1.36 -28.22
CA GLU A 160 17.03 1.34 -26.76
C GLU A 160 17.44 -0.07 -26.31
N LYS A 161 16.69 -1.10 -26.72
CA LYS A 161 17.03 -2.49 -26.42
C LYS A 161 18.39 -2.88 -27.04
N ARG A 162 18.70 -2.41 -28.24
CA ARG A 162 19.97 -2.66 -28.89
C ARG A 162 21.17 -2.08 -28.13
N LYS A 163 21.03 -0.89 -27.49
CA LYS A 163 22.08 -0.35 -26.61
C LYS A 163 22.39 -1.29 -25.43
N VAL A 164 21.36 -1.89 -24.85
CA VAL A 164 21.52 -2.85 -23.73
C VAL A 164 22.27 -4.11 -24.20
N LEU A 165 21.98 -4.58 -25.40
CA LEU A 165 22.61 -5.78 -25.99
C LEU A 165 24.12 -5.61 -26.29
N TRP A 166 24.60 -4.37 -26.49
CA TRP A 166 26.04 -4.09 -26.68
C TRP A 166 26.87 -4.22 -25.41
N GLN A 167 26.26 -4.11 -24.23
CA GLN A 167 27.01 -4.03 -22.96
C GLN A 167 27.88 -5.26 -22.67
N PRO A 168 27.40 -6.52 -22.76
CA PRO A 168 28.27 -7.68 -22.57
C PRO A 168 29.45 -7.74 -23.54
N VAL A 169 29.26 -7.24 -24.76
CA VAL A 169 30.33 -7.17 -25.76
C VAL A 169 31.41 -6.18 -25.30
N PHE A 170 31.03 -5.00 -24.79
CA PHE A 170 32.02 -4.04 -24.31
C PHE A 170 32.77 -4.54 -23.08
N TYR A 171 32.13 -5.31 -22.18
CA TYR A 171 32.79 -5.82 -20.99
C TYR A 171 33.87 -6.86 -21.31
N ILE A 172 33.69 -7.61 -22.38
CA ILE A 172 34.61 -8.68 -22.72
C ILE A 172 35.85 -8.17 -23.50
N VAL A 173 35.79 -6.98 -24.08
CA VAL A 173 36.91 -6.38 -24.85
C VAL A 173 38.19 -6.20 -24.02
N PRO A 174 38.16 -5.62 -22.79
CA PRO A 174 39.36 -5.52 -21.96
C PRO A 174 40.00 -6.87 -21.67
N PHE A 175 39.18 -7.90 -21.43
CA PHE A 175 39.65 -9.24 -21.17
C PHE A 175 40.41 -9.84 -22.37
N PHE A 176 39.90 -9.70 -23.59
CA PHE A 176 40.59 -10.15 -24.80
C PHE A 176 41.90 -9.37 -25.04
N ILE A 177 41.90 -8.07 -24.79
CA ILE A 177 43.11 -7.25 -24.86
C ILE A 177 44.16 -7.77 -23.88
N GLY A 178 43.76 -8.08 -22.65
CA GLY A 178 44.66 -8.62 -21.62
C GLY A 178 45.25 -9.97 -22.01
N ILE A 179 44.45 -10.91 -22.57
CA ILE A 179 44.95 -12.19 -23.07
C ILE A 179 45.94 -11.98 -24.23
N PHE A 180 45.62 -11.09 -25.17
CA PHE A 180 46.50 -10.76 -26.27
C PHE A 180 47.85 -10.22 -25.78
N LEU A 181 47.83 -9.24 -24.85
CA LEU A 181 49.05 -8.68 -24.25
C LEU A 181 49.85 -9.75 -23.49
N GLN A 182 49.19 -10.67 -22.78
CA GLN A 182 49.86 -11.78 -22.09
C GLN A 182 50.63 -12.70 -23.04
N CYS A 183 50.14 -12.89 -24.27
CA CYS A 183 50.82 -13.71 -25.27
C CYS A 183 52.14 -13.07 -25.76
N PHE A 184 52.23 -11.73 -25.80
CA PHE A 184 53.40 -11.01 -26.28
C PHE A 184 54.34 -10.49 -25.19
N PHE A 185 53.76 -10.13 -24.02
CA PHE A 185 54.47 -9.50 -22.91
C PHE A 185 54.25 -10.30 -21.63
N ASN A 186 54.94 -11.41 -21.49
CA ASN A 186 54.79 -12.32 -20.34
C ASN A 186 55.44 -11.82 -19.03
N THR A 187 55.67 -10.51 -18.91
CA THR A 187 56.32 -9.88 -17.75
C THR A 187 55.33 -9.39 -16.68
N MET A 188 54.04 -9.29 -17.02
CA MET A 188 52.99 -8.79 -16.13
C MET A 188 51.74 -9.65 -16.30
N PRO A 189 50.90 -9.76 -15.25
CA PRO A 189 49.63 -10.56 -15.28
C PRO A 189 48.52 -9.79 -16.03
N TRP A 190 48.71 -9.53 -17.31
CA TRP A 190 47.80 -8.74 -18.14
C TRP A 190 46.39 -9.31 -18.19
N ALA A 191 46.27 -10.65 -18.28
CA ALA A 191 44.97 -11.32 -18.31
C ALA A 191 44.20 -11.12 -17.01
N ASN A 192 44.83 -11.28 -15.85
CA ASN A 192 44.19 -11.11 -14.53
C ASN A 192 43.84 -9.65 -14.28
N THR A 193 44.74 -8.72 -14.66
CA THR A 193 44.50 -7.27 -14.56
C THR A 193 43.29 -6.84 -15.38
N SER A 194 43.22 -7.28 -16.62
CA SER A 194 42.12 -6.95 -17.53
C SER A 194 40.81 -7.59 -17.09
N LEU A 195 40.86 -8.79 -16.52
CA LEU A 195 39.69 -9.45 -15.94
C LEU A 195 39.11 -8.69 -14.74
N THR A 196 39.97 -8.23 -13.82
CA THR A 196 39.56 -7.39 -12.69
C THR A 196 38.95 -6.08 -13.17
N ILE A 197 39.53 -5.42 -14.17
CA ILE A 197 38.96 -4.21 -14.80
C ILE A 197 37.59 -4.51 -15.39
N THR A 198 37.44 -5.62 -16.10
CA THR A 198 36.16 -6.06 -16.69
C THR A 198 35.07 -6.20 -15.61
N ILE A 199 35.39 -6.88 -14.52
CA ILE A 199 34.47 -7.11 -13.41
C ILE A 199 34.12 -5.78 -12.73
N LEU A 200 35.08 -4.90 -12.52
CA LEU A 200 34.84 -3.57 -11.96
C LEU A 200 33.88 -2.74 -12.83
N LEU A 201 34.06 -2.78 -14.15
CA LEU A 201 33.16 -2.10 -15.10
C LEU A 201 31.74 -2.68 -15.03
N ILE A 202 31.61 -4.00 -14.97
CA ILE A 202 30.31 -4.69 -14.80
C ILE A 202 29.65 -4.24 -13.50
N PHE A 203 30.40 -4.24 -12.40
CA PHE A 203 29.91 -3.84 -11.07
C PHE A 203 29.42 -2.40 -11.05
N VAL A 204 30.24 -1.45 -11.51
CA VAL A 204 29.90 -0.01 -11.55
C VAL A 204 28.64 0.22 -12.38
N ASN A 205 28.56 -0.39 -13.56
CA ASN A 205 27.37 -0.22 -14.42
C ASN A 205 26.10 -0.84 -13.82
N ASN A 206 26.23 -1.98 -13.13
CA ASN A 206 25.09 -2.58 -12.43
C ASN A 206 24.60 -1.67 -11.28
N GLN A 207 25.50 -1.07 -10.51
CA GLN A 207 25.17 -0.11 -9.46
C GLN A 207 24.50 1.15 -10.03
N GLN A 208 25.00 1.69 -11.13
CA GLN A 208 24.38 2.85 -11.80
C GLN A 208 22.96 2.54 -12.27
N ARG A 209 22.70 1.37 -12.85
CA ARG A 209 21.35 0.96 -13.25
C ARG A 209 20.40 0.83 -12.09
N LEU A 210 20.84 0.22 -10.99
CA LEU A 210 20.03 0.08 -9.79
C LEU A 210 19.68 1.45 -9.20
N LEU A 211 20.66 2.37 -9.19
CA LEU A 211 20.45 3.74 -8.72
C LEU A 211 19.45 4.48 -9.63
N GLN A 212 19.64 4.42 -10.94
CA GLN A 212 18.73 5.05 -11.91
C GLN A 212 17.30 4.55 -11.76
N LYS A 213 17.11 3.22 -11.60
CA LYS A 213 15.78 2.67 -11.37
C LYS A 213 15.15 3.22 -10.10
N LYS A 214 15.88 3.23 -8.98
CA LYS A 214 15.39 3.79 -7.72
C LYS A 214 15.04 5.29 -7.84
N THR A 215 15.83 6.05 -8.59
CA THR A 215 15.57 7.47 -8.82
C THR A 215 14.30 7.65 -9.67
N GLN A 216 14.13 6.86 -10.72
CA GLN A 216 12.91 6.89 -11.55
C GLN A 216 11.66 6.51 -10.76
N ASP A 217 11.73 5.45 -9.95
CA ASP A 217 10.62 5.03 -9.09
C ASP A 217 10.26 6.13 -8.07
N ALA A 218 11.27 6.77 -7.46
CA ALA A 218 11.08 7.89 -6.53
C ALA A 218 10.48 9.14 -7.23
N GLU A 219 10.97 9.49 -8.42
CA GLU A 219 10.43 10.61 -9.20
C GLU A 219 8.99 10.34 -9.67
N ALA A 220 8.65 9.10 -10.02
CA ALA A 220 7.29 8.72 -10.37
C ALA A 220 6.35 8.88 -9.16
N ALA A 221 6.78 8.43 -7.97
CA ALA A 221 6.01 8.61 -6.74
C ALA A 221 5.80 10.09 -6.38
N VAL A 222 6.84 10.93 -6.51
CA VAL A 222 6.72 12.38 -6.26
C VAL A 222 5.77 13.05 -7.26
N ARG A 223 5.84 12.68 -8.55
CA ARG A 223 4.92 13.20 -9.57
C ARG A 223 3.47 12.81 -9.28
N ALA A 224 3.21 11.54 -9.00
CA ALA A 224 1.87 11.06 -8.64
C ALA A 224 1.31 11.82 -7.42
N LYS A 225 2.15 12.05 -6.38
CA LYS A 225 1.75 12.82 -5.21
C LYS A 225 1.45 14.30 -5.54
N SER A 226 2.21 14.90 -6.45
CA SER A 226 2.01 16.31 -6.88
C SER A 226 0.72 16.47 -7.70
N GLU A 227 0.46 15.54 -8.61
CA GLU A 227 -0.79 15.46 -9.39
C GLU A 227 -2.00 15.27 -8.48
N PHE A 228 -1.88 14.38 -7.48
CA PHE A 228 -2.90 14.19 -6.45
C PHE A 228 -3.28 15.51 -5.76
N LEU A 229 -2.30 16.23 -5.20
CA LEU A 229 -2.54 17.49 -4.49
C LEU A 229 -3.19 18.54 -5.41
N SER A 230 -2.82 18.57 -6.69
CA SER A 230 -3.42 19.47 -7.68
C SER A 230 -4.88 19.12 -7.95
N HIS A 231 -5.20 17.84 -8.16
CA HIS A 231 -6.57 17.38 -8.37
C HIS A 231 -7.43 17.61 -7.13
N MET A 232 -6.94 17.28 -5.93
CA MET A 232 -7.64 17.53 -4.67
C MET A 232 -7.96 19.00 -4.47
N SER A 233 -7.00 19.91 -4.75
CA SER A 233 -7.24 21.36 -4.66
C SER A 233 -8.35 21.83 -5.59
N HIS A 234 -8.44 21.27 -6.80
CA HIS A 234 -9.50 21.57 -7.74
C HIS A 234 -10.86 21.03 -7.24
N ASP A 235 -10.90 19.78 -6.78
CA ASP A 235 -12.13 19.09 -6.40
C ASP A 235 -12.73 19.64 -5.09
N ILE A 236 -11.88 20.15 -4.19
CA ILE A 236 -12.28 20.92 -3.01
C ILE A 236 -12.83 22.30 -3.41
N ARG A 237 -12.20 22.98 -4.36
CA ARG A 237 -12.60 24.32 -4.77
C ARG A 237 -13.96 24.36 -5.46
N THR A 238 -14.30 23.32 -6.23
CA THR A 238 -15.54 23.26 -7.00
C THR A 238 -16.79 23.32 -6.14
N PRO A 239 -16.99 22.46 -5.11
CA PRO A 239 -18.16 22.54 -4.22
C PRO A 239 -18.17 23.83 -3.40
N ILE A 240 -17.01 24.32 -2.95
CA ILE A 240 -16.92 25.60 -2.22
C ILE A 240 -17.42 26.76 -3.08
N ASN A 241 -16.95 26.87 -4.33
CA ASN A 241 -17.43 27.90 -5.25
C ASN A 241 -18.91 27.73 -5.57
N GLY A 242 -19.41 26.49 -5.65
CA GLY A 242 -20.82 26.18 -5.81
C GLY A 242 -21.66 26.71 -4.64
N MET A 243 -21.22 26.43 -3.41
CA MET A 243 -21.89 26.93 -2.20
C MET A 243 -21.89 28.46 -2.15
N MET A 244 -20.76 29.12 -2.44
CA MET A 244 -20.67 30.58 -2.45
C MET A 244 -21.61 31.17 -3.51
N GLY A 245 -21.65 30.60 -4.72
CA GLY A 245 -22.56 31.06 -5.76
C GLY A 245 -24.05 30.88 -5.42
N MET A 246 -24.40 29.78 -4.75
CA MET A 246 -25.78 29.55 -4.24
C MET A 246 -26.12 30.52 -3.11
N LEU A 247 -25.17 30.85 -2.23
CA LEU A 247 -25.36 31.86 -1.20
C LEU A 247 -25.65 33.23 -1.78
N ASP A 248 -24.88 33.66 -2.79
CA ASP A 248 -25.12 34.95 -3.49
C ASP A 248 -26.51 34.97 -4.15
N ILE A 249 -26.94 33.85 -4.75
CA ILE A 249 -28.28 33.73 -5.34
C ILE A 249 -29.37 33.80 -4.26
N ALA A 250 -29.17 33.10 -3.13
CA ALA A 250 -30.10 33.09 -2.00
C ALA A 250 -30.28 34.54 -1.45
N GLN A 251 -29.17 35.25 -1.22
CA GLN A 251 -29.19 36.64 -0.74
C GLN A 251 -29.93 37.58 -1.72
N ALA A 252 -29.81 37.38 -3.04
CA ALA A 252 -30.52 38.16 -4.04
C ALA A 252 -32.02 37.85 -4.11
N HIS A 253 -32.49 36.73 -3.54
CA HIS A 253 -33.87 36.23 -3.66
C HIS A 253 -34.52 35.91 -2.32
N LEU A 254 -34.21 36.66 -1.25
CA LEU A 254 -34.73 36.45 0.11
C LEU A 254 -36.26 36.38 0.21
N ASN A 255 -36.98 37.02 -0.70
CA ASN A 255 -38.44 37.05 -0.73
C ASN A 255 -39.07 35.93 -1.59
N ASN A 256 -38.28 34.94 -2.07
CA ASN A 256 -38.81 33.85 -2.88
C ASN A 256 -38.47 32.51 -2.20
N PRO A 257 -39.41 31.92 -1.42
CA PRO A 257 -39.18 30.69 -0.67
C PRO A 257 -38.71 29.51 -1.53
N GLU A 258 -39.34 29.31 -2.71
CA GLU A 258 -38.99 28.18 -3.59
C GLU A 258 -37.52 28.25 -4.07
N LYS A 259 -37.07 29.49 -4.43
CA LYS A 259 -35.66 29.69 -4.82
C LYS A 259 -34.71 29.52 -3.63
N MET A 260 -35.13 29.95 -2.45
CA MET A 260 -34.36 29.82 -1.23
C MET A 260 -34.16 28.33 -0.91
N ASP A 261 -35.23 27.53 -0.90
CA ASP A 261 -35.15 26.08 -0.63
C ASP A 261 -34.28 25.37 -1.66
N LEU A 262 -34.38 25.74 -2.95
CA LEU A 262 -33.50 25.19 -3.97
C LEU A 262 -32.02 25.55 -3.74
N CYS A 263 -31.71 26.79 -3.32
CA CYS A 263 -30.35 27.20 -3.01
C CYS A 263 -29.81 26.44 -1.77
N LEU A 264 -30.60 26.33 -0.72
CA LEU A 264 -30.24 25.61 0.51
C LEU A 264 -29.99 24.12 0.24
N SER A 265 -30.88 23.48 -0.52
CA SER A 265 -30.71 22.06 -0.92
C SER A 265 -29.42 21.84 -1.72
N LYS A 266 -29.12 22.74 -2.70
CA LYS A 266 -27.89 22.64 -3.48
C LYS A 266 -26.63 22.92 -2.66
N MET A 267 -26.68 23.86 -1.70
CA MET A 267 -25.57 24.11 -0.79
C MET A 267 -25.32 22.91 0.12
N ARG A 268 -26.37 22.28 0.64
CA ARG A 268 -26.27 21.08 1.46
C ARG A 268 -25.62 19.93 0.67
N GLY A 269 -26.09 19.67 -0.55
CA GLY A 269 -25.47 18.64 -1.42
C GLY A 269 -24.00 18.90 -1.75
N ALA A 270 -23.61 20.18 -1.93
CA ALA A 270 -22.21 20.55 -2.15
C ALA A 270 -21.35 20.38 -0.87
N ALA A 271 -21.92 20.65 0.32
CA ALA A 271 -21.25 20.43 1.60
C ALA A 271 -21.04 18.93 1.87
N ASP A 272 -22.06 18.11 1.62
CA ASP A 272 -21.98 16.65 1.77
C ASP A 272 -20.92 16.05 0.83
N GLN A 273 -20.86 16.54 -0.40
CA GLN A 273 -19.82 16.15 -1.35
C GLN A 273 -18.42 16.53 -0.87
N LEU A 274 -18.25 17.72 -0.28
CA LEU A 274 -16.96 18.16 0.27
C LEU A 274 -16.54 17.31 1.46
N LEU A 275 -17.47 16.98 2.36
CA LEU A 275 -17.20 16.10 3.50
C LEU A 275 -16.78 14.69 3.06
N SER A 276 -17.46 14.14 2.05
CA SER A 276 -17.07 12.85 1.47
C SER A 276 -15.65 12.89 0.92
N LEU A 277 -15.29 13.93 0.16
CA LEU A 277 -13.93 14.14 -0.36
C LEU A 277 -12.86 14.20 0.73
N ILE A 278 -13.13 14.95 1.80
CA ILE A 278 -12.21 15.08 2.94
C ILE A 278 -12.02 13.71 3.61
N ASN A 279 -13.10 12.97 3.83
CA ASN A 279 -13.03 11.64 4.42
C ASN A 279 -12.24 10.65 3.56
N ASP A 280 -12.44 10.66 2.23
CA ASP A 280 -11.65 9.84 1.29
C ASP A 280 -10.14 10.12 1.40
N VAL A 281 -9.77 11.41 1.50
CA VAL A 281 -8.36 11.85 1.67
C VAL A 281 -7.79 11.39 3.00
N LEU A 282 -8.55 11.52 4.08
CA LEU A 282 -8.13 11.08 5.41
C LEU A 282 -7.95 9.56 5.45
N ASP A 283 -8.87 8.81 4.85
CA ASP A 283 -8.77 7.35 4.79
C ASP A 283 -7.59 6.90 3.94
N MET A 284 -7.33 7.56 2.80
CA MET A 284 -6.14 7.29 1.99
C MET A 284 -4.84 7.58 2.76
N SER A 285 -4.78 8.69 3.51
CA SER A 285 -3.62 9.02 4.35
C SER A 285 -3.36 7.96 5.43
N LYS A 286 -4.43 7.42 6.04
CA LYS A 286 -4.33 6.33 7.03
C LYS A 286 -3.87 5.02 6.39
N ILE A 287 -4.31 4.74 5.16
CA ILE A 287 -3.87 3.59 4.37
C ILE A 287 -2.37 3.67 4.10
N GLU A 288 -1.88 4.83 3.59
CA GLU A 288 -0.47 5.03 3.27
C GLU A 288 0.46 4.91 4.49
N THR A 289 0.03 5.45 5.63
CA THR A 289 0.80 5.37 6.88
C THR A 289 0.71 4.01 7.57
N GLY A 290 -0.17 3.12 7.08
CA GLY A 290 -0.44 1.83 7.71
C GLY A 290 -1.16 1.91 9.05
N SER A 291 -1.68 3.09 9.40
CA SER A 291 -2.31 3.39 10.69
C SER A 291 -3.76 2.90 10.83
N ILE A 292 -4.32 2.27 9.79
CA ILE A 292 -5.64 1.64 9.90
C ILE A 292 -5.57 0.52 10.95
N GLN A 293 -6.29 0.68 12.03
CA GLN A 293 -6.52 -0.36 13.02
C GLN A 293 -7.89 -1.01 12.76
N LEU A 294 -7.89 -2.33 12.62
CA LEU A 294 -9.13 -3.09 12.60
C LEU A 294 -9.65 -3.18 14.03
N VAL A 295 -10.88 -2.74 14.19
CA VAL A 295 -11.59 -2.81 15.46
C VAL A 295 -12.31 -4.15 15.52
N GLU A 296 -12.25 -4.80 16.68
CA GLU A 296 -13.05 -6.00 16.96
C GLU A 296 -14.25 -5.60 17.80
N GLU A 297 -15.35 -5.23 17.15
CA GLU A 297 -16.64 -4.95 17.79
C GLU A 297 -17.65 -6.04 17.41
N PRO A 298 -18.48 -6.50 18.35
CA PRO A 298 -19.59 -7.38 18.04
C PRO A 298 -20.67 -6.63 17.26
N PHE A 299 -21.16 -7.20 16.17
CA PHE A 299 -22.26 -6.63 15.38
C PHE A 299 -23.04 -7.72 14.63
N ASP A 300 -24.25 -7.35 14.23
CA ASP A 300 -25.10 -8.18 13.39
C ASP A 300 -24.92 -7.81 11.92
N MET A 301 -24.46 -8.76 11.13
CA MET A 301 -24.20 -8.58 9.70
C MET A 301 -25.48 -8.29 8.91
N ILE A 302 -26.59 -8.94 9.23
CA ILE A 302 -27.88 -8.75 8.53
C ILE A 302 -28.42 -7.35 8.80
N ARG A 303 -28.37 -6.88 10.05
CA ARG A 303 -28.76 -5.51 10.39
C ARG A 303 -27.91 -4.46 9.69
N LEU A 304 -26.59 -4.68 9.63
CA LEU A 304 -25.68 -3.78 8.93
C LEU A 304 -25.98 -3.71 7.43
N LEU A 305 -26.25 -4.85 6.80
CA LEU A 305 -26.63 -4.93 5.40
C LEU A 305 -27.97 -4.22 5.13
N ASN A 306 -29.01 -4.55 5.88
CA ASN A 306 -30.34 -3.96 5.70
C ASN A 306 -30.30 -2.45 5.94
N GLY A 307 -29.62 -1.98 6.97
CA GLY A 307 -29.47 -0.55 7.24
C GLY A 307 -28.67 0.19 6.15
N THR A 308 -27.68 -0.48 5.55
CA THR A 308 -26.91 0.09 4.44
C THR A 308 -27.74 0.16 3.17
N LEU A 309 -28.48 -0.90 2.84
CA LEU A 309 -29.31 -0.99 1.65
C LEU A 309 -30.51 -0.03 1.69
N ALA A 310 -31.17 0.11 2.83
CA ALA A 310 -32.30 1.02 2.96
C ALA A 310 -31.97 2.47 2.55
N VAL A 311 -30.77 2.94 2.92
CA VAL A 311 -30.29 4.28 2.51
C VAL A 311 -30.02 4.32 1.02
N GLN A 312 -29.39 3.28 0.46
CA GLN A 312 -29.04 3.24 -0.95
C GLN A 312 -30.27 3.08 -1.87
N GLU A 313 -31.32 2.41 -1.42
CA GLU A 313 -32.59 2.28 -2.12
C GLU A 313 -33.30 3.64 -2.31
N ILE A 314 -33.26 4.49 -1.31
CA ILE A 314 -33.79 5.86 -1.43
C ILE A 314 -33.06 6.60 -2.53
N ILE A 315 -31.72 6.58 -2.52
CA ILE A 315 -30.89 7.25 -3.52
C ILE A 315 -31.12 6.67 -4.94
N ALA A 316 -31.26 5.34 -5.05
CA ALA A 316 -31.53 4.66 -6.31
C ALA A 316 -32.91 5.03 -6.86
N SER A 317 -33.94 5.10 -6.01
CA SER A 317 -35.30 5.48 -6.40
C SER A 317 -35.38 6.91 -6.97
N GLU A 318 -34.64 7.85 -6.42
CA GLU A 318 -34.53 9.22 -6.95
C GLU A 318 -33.98 9.26 -8.39
N LYS A 319 -33.18 8.25 -8.76
CA LYS A 319 -32.63 8.07 -10.12
C LYS A 319 -33.47 7.14 -10.99
N SER A 320 -34.61 6.67 -10.51
CA SER A 320 -35.46 5.66 -11.19
C SER A 320 -34.69 4.35 -11.45
N LEU A 321 -33.89 3.89 -10.51
CA LEU A 321 -33.19 2.61 -10.52
C LEU A 321 -33.89 1.65 -9.55
N THR A 322 -33.83 0.33 -9.85
CA THR A 322 -34.34 -0.73 -8.97
C THR A 322 -33.15 -1.43 -8.30
N ILE A 323 -33.22 -1.62 -6.97
CA ILE A 323 -32.29 -2.49 -6.25
C ILE A 323 -33.03 -3.77 -5.89
N GLU A 324 -32.57 -4.90 -6.44
CA GLU A 324 -33.02 -6.24 -6.06
C GLU A 324 -32.03 -6.82 -5.04
N GLN A 325 -32.55 -7.38 -3.93
CA GLN A 325 -31.72 -7.92 -2.87
C GLN A 325 -32.04 -9.41 -2.62
N ASP A 326 -30.95 -10.19 -2.40
CA ASP A 326 -31.02 -11.61 -2.05
C ASP A 326 -30.11 -11.87 -0.83
N ILE A 327 -30.68 -11.66 0.35
CA ILE A 327 -29.96 -11.77 1.65
C ILE A 327 -30.68 -12.75 2.57
N GLU A 328 -32.03 -12.87 2.47
CA GLU A 328 -32.82 -13.65 3.40
C GLU A 328 -32.54 -15.15 3.32
N GLY A 329 -32.15 -15.75 4.47
CA GLY A 329 -31.90 -17.19 4.61
C GLY A 329 -30.52 -17.68 4.13
N ALA A 330 -29.68 -16.78 3.60
CA ALA A 330 -28.35 -17.12 3.11
C ALA A 330 -27.22 -16.97 4.14
N ILE A 331 -27.54 -16.46 5.35
CA ILE A 331 -26.59 -16.22 6.45
C ILE A 331 -27.10 -16.97 7.69
N GLU A 332 -26.35 -18.01 8.11
CA GLU A 332 -26.68 -18.82 9.30
C GLU A 332 -26.09 -18.20 10.59
N HIS A 333 -24.96 -17.50 10.46
CA HIS A 333 -24.23 -16.89 11.58
C HIS A 333 -24.14 -15.36 11.41
N PRO A 334 -25.22 -14.62 11.72
CA PRO A 334 -25.22 -13.16 11.56
C PRO A 334 -24.38 -12.42 12.61
N CYS A 335 -24.19 -13.01 13.78
CA CYS A 335 -23.44 -12.41 14.89
C CYS A 335 -21.93 -12.60 14.69
N VAL A 336 -21.24 -11.51 14.49
CA VAL A 336 -19.81 -11.51 14.19
C VAL A 336 -19.07 -10.39 14.93
N CYS A 337 -17.77 -10.57 15.10
CA CYS A 337 -16.87 -9.58 15.70
C CYS A 337 -15.88 -9.07 14.66
N GLY A 338 -15.87 -7.75 14.45
CA GLY A 338 -15.01 -7.13 13.43
C GLY A 338 -15.23 -5.62 13.38
N SER A 339 -14.96 -5.03 12.22
CA SER A 339 -15.06 -3.57 12.02
C SER A 339 -16.29 -3.20 11.18
N PRO A 340 -17.48 -3.00 11.79
CA PRO A 340 -18.73 -2.75 11.05
C PRO A 340 -18.64 -1.51 10.15
N ASN A 341 -17.95 -0.46 10.59
CA ASN A 341 -17.77 0.76 9.80
C ASN A 341 -16.99 0.52 8.50
N TYR A 342 -15.98 -0.35 8.52
CA TYR A 342 -15.25 -0.68 7.29
C TYR A 342 -16.05 -1.59 6.36
N VAL A 343 -16.81 -2.55 6.89
CA VAL A 343 -17.72 -3.36 6.08
C VAL A 343 -18.75 -2.46 5.39
N ARG A 344 -19.36 -1.53 6.14
CA ARG A 344 -20.29 -0.54 5.60
C ARG A 344 -19.64 0.34 4.52
N SER A 345 -18.44 0.85 4.77
CA SER A 345 -17.70 1.68 3.80
C SER A 345 -17.42 0.94 2.49
N ILE A 346 -17.03 -0.34 2.56
CA ILE A 346 -16.82 -1.19 1.37
C ILE A 346 -18.13 -1.30 0.57
N LEU A 347 -19.24 -1.65 1.22
CA LEU A 347 -20.54 -1.84 0.56
C LEU A 347 -21.07 -0.54 -0.03
N VAL A 348 -21.04 0.55 0.73
CA VAL A 348 -21.50 1.87 0.26
C VAL A 348 -20.70 2.32 -0.96
N ASN A 349 -19.37 2.18 -0.97
CA ASN A 349 -18.55 2.57 -2.11
C ASN A 349 -18.91 1.78 -3.39
N ILE A 350 -19.18 0.50 -3.27
CA ILE A 350 -19.49 -0.34 -4.44
C ILE A 350 -20.92 -0.09 -4.91
N ILE A 351 -21.91 -0.05 -4.00
CA ILE A 351 -23.32 0.17 -4.35
C ILE A 351 -23.52 1.58 -4.91
N SER A 352 -22.87 2.60 -4.30
CA SER A 352 -22.95 3.98 -4.82
C SER A 352 -22.33 4.12 -6.22
N ASN A 353 -21.26 3.36 -6.52
CA ASN A 353 -20.73 3.29 -7.88
C ASN A 353 -21.72 2.62 -8.84
N ALA A 354 -22.35 1.51 -8.46
CA ALA A 354 -23.40 0.88 -9.24
C ALA A 354 -24.55 1.86 -9.55
N ILE A 355 -25.06 2.59 -8.53
CA ILE A 355 -26.08 3.62 -8.69
C ILE A 355 -25.61 4.78 -9.60
N LYS A 356 -24.34 5.15 -9.49
CA LYS A 356 -23.76 6.26 -10.24
C LYS A 356 -23.64 5.96 -11.73
N TYR A 357 -23.21 4.74 -12.07
CA TYR A 357 -22.89 4.35 -13.44
C TYR A 357 -23.98 3.55 -14.16
N THR A 358 -25.11 3.29 -13.49
CA THR A 358 -26.30 2.71 -14.11
C THR A 358 -27.20 3.82 -14.68
N ASN A 359 -27.69 3.62 -15.90
CA ASN A 359 -28.62 4.54 -16.54
C ASN A 359 -30.01 4.45 -15.89
N PRO A 360 -30.80 5.55 -15.89
CA PRO A 360 -32.17 5.52 -15.37
C PRO A 360 -33.00 4.39 -16.00
N GLY A 361 -33.74 3.65 -15.17
CA GLY A 361 -34.51 2.46 -15.55
C GLY A 361 -33.70 1.17 -15.59
N GLY A 362 -32.41 1.18 -15.16
CA GLY A 362 -31.60 -0.01 -14.99
C GLY A 362 -31.76 -0.65 -13.62
N ASP A 363 -31.16 -1.83 -13.47
CA ASP A 363 -31.28 -2.69 -12.30
C ASP A 363 -29.92 -2.86 -11.62
N ILE A 364 -29.94 -2.96 -10.30
CA ILE A 364 -28.80 -3.26 -9.44
C ILE A 364 -29.19 -4.46 -8.58
N PHE A 365 -28.38 -5.50 -8.61
CA PHE A 365 -28.58 -6.70 -7.81
C PHE A 365 -27.55 -6.76 -6.70
N VAL A 366 -28.00 -6.95 -5.45
CA VAL A 366 -27.14 -7.08 -4.27
C VAL A 366 -27.45 -8.38 -3.57
N SER A 367 -26.48 -9.27 -3.45
CA SER A 367 -26.63 -10.49 -2.66
C SER A 367 -25.53 -10.62 -1.61
N ALA A 368 -25.89 -11.25 -0.50
CA ALA A 368 -24.96 -11.58 0.57
C ALA A 368 -25.22 -13.00 1.05
N ARG A 369 -24.18 -13.83 1.14
CA ARG A 369 -24.30 -15.21 1.61
C ARG A 369 -23.11 -15.63 2.44
N GLU A 370 -23.35 -16.58 3.32
CA GLU A 370 -22.31 -17.27 4.06
C GLU A 370 -21.75 -18.40 3.19
N LEU A 371 -20.43 -18.43 2.97
CA LEU A 371 -19.76 -19.49 2.21
C LEU A 371 -19.34 -20.65 3.09
N SER A 372 -18.83 -20.37 4.28
CA SER A 372 -18.33 -21.36 5.23
C SER A 372 -18.14 -20.75 6.61
N CYS A 373 -18.28 -21.60 7.64
CA CYS A 373 -17.90 -21.29 9.01
C CYS A 373 -16.98 -22.40 9.52
N ASP A 374 -15.79 -22.04 10.05
CA ASP A 374 -14.84 -23.00 10.62
C ASP A 374 -14.91 -23.06 12.15
N GLY A 375 -15.89 -22.36 12.76
CA GLY A 375 -16.08 -22.27 14.20
C GLY A 375 -15.31 -21.12 14.87
N GLU A 376 -14.38 -20.49 14.18
CA GLU A 376 -13.68 -19.28 14.64
C GLU A 376 -13.95 -18.09 13.69
N TYR A 377 -14.00 -18.34 12.38
CA TYR A 377 -14.27 -17.34 11.36
C TYR A 377 -15.43 -17.77 10.47
N VAL A 378 -16.29 -16.81 10.13
CA VAL A 378 -17.33 -16.92 9.12
C VAL A 378 -16.86 -16.22 7.86
N LYS A 379 -16.96 -16.87 6.73
CA LYS A 379 -16.59 -16.32 5.44
C LYS A 379 -17.84 -15.89 4.69
N PHE A 380 -18.01 -14.59 4.52
CA PHE A 380 -19.10 -13.99 3.77
C PHE A 380 -18.71 -13.70 2.33
N GLU A 381 -19.66 -13.82 1.42
CA GLU A 381 -19.56 -13.35 0.06
C GLU A 381 -20.64 -12.30 -0.20
N PHE A 382 -20.23 -11.17 -0.76
CA PHE A 382 -21.11 -10.09 -1.19
C PHE A 382 -20.95 -9.93 -2.70
N ILE A 383 -22.06 -9.90 -3.43
CA ILE A 383 -22.10 -9.69 -4.87
C ILE A 383 -22.92 -8.43 -5.13
N VAL A 384 -22.34 -7.48 -5.86
CA VAL A 384 -23.04 -6.30 -6.37
C VAL A 384 -22.89 -6.29 -7.88
N SER A 385 -24.02 -6.41 -8.58
CA SER A 385 -24.10 -6.43 -10.04
C SER A 385 -24.96 -5.28 -10.53
N ASP A 386 -24.54 -4.59 -11.56
CA ASP A 386 -25.25 -3.49 -12.19
C ASP A 386 -25.42 -3.72 -13.69
N THR A 387 -26.49 -3.15 -14.28
CA THR A 387 -26.76 -3.12 -15.72
C THR A 387 -26.28 -1.80 -16.36
N GLY A 388 -25.23 -1.22 -15.81
CA GLY A 388 -24.70 0.08 -16.21
C GLY A 388 -23.84 0.06 -17.46
N ILE A 389 -23.03 1.11 -17.60
CA ILE A 389 -22.16 1.31 -18.77
C ILE A 389 -21.03 0.29 -18.91
N GLY A 390 -20.71 -0.46 -17.85
CA GLY A 390 -19.56 -1.36 -17.81
C GLY A 390 -18.23 -0.61 -17.98
N MET A 391 -17.15 -1.37 -18.17
CA MET A 391 -15.78 -0.83 -18.29
C MET A 391 -15.02 -1.53 -19.42
N SER A 392 -14.02 -0.84 -19.99
CA SER A 392 -13.06 -1.46 -20.93
C SER A 392 -12.11 -2.42 -20.19
N GLU A 393 -11.60 -3.45 -20.88
CA GLU A 393 -10.61 -4.40 -20.30
C GLU A 393 -9.38 -3.66 -19.78
N GLU A 394 -8.90 -2.65 -20.51
CA GLU A 394 -7.72 -1.86 -20.14
C GLU A 394 -7.96 -1.08 -18.83
N PHE A 395 -9.14 -0.50 -18.65
CA PHE A 395 -9.49 0.23 -17.41
C PHE A 395 -9.74 -0.71 -16.24
N ALA A 396 -10.36 -1.87 -16.47
CA ALA A 396 -10.65 -2.87 -15.43
C ALA A 396 -9.38 -3.38 -14.72
N GLU A 397 -8.23 -3.45 -15.44
CA GLU A 397 -6.93 -3.82 -14.84
C GLU A 397 -6.43 -2.76 -13.83
N HIS A 398 -6.83 -1.49 -13.99
CA HIS A 398 -6.33 -0.35 -13.24
C HIS A 398 -7.36 0.27 -12.27
N ILE A 399 -8.61 -0.23 -12.22
CA ILE A 399 -9.70 0.37 -11.42
C ILE A 399 -9.38 0.48 -9.92
N PHE A 400 -8.53 -0.40 -9.40
CA PHE A 400 -8.10 -0.39 -8.00
C PHE A 400 -6.88 0.50 -7.74
N GLU A 401 -6.30 1.11 -8.77
CA GLU A 401 -5.22 2.07 -8.60
C GLU A 401 -5.79 3.42 -8.17
N PRO A 402 -5.15 4.14 -7.23
CA PRO A 402 -5.61 5.44 -6.79
C PRO A 402 -5.72 6.43 -7.95
N PHE A 403 -6.78 7.26 -7.96
CA PHE A 403 -7.02 8.35 -8.92
C PHE A 403 -7.34 7.94 -10.35
N THR A 404 -7.61 6.65 -10.59
CA THR A 404 -7.91 6.14 -11.93
C THR A 404 -9.37 6.39 -12.29
N GLN A 405 -9.61 6.96 -13.50
CA GLN A 405 -10.93 7.21 -14.08
C GLN A 405 -10.88 6.94 -15.59
N GLU A 406 -11.89 6.26 -16.14
CA GLU A 406 -11.89 5.81 -17.55
C GLU A 406 -12.01 6.98 -18.56
N HIS A 407 -12.71 8.05 -18.21
CA HIS A 407 -12.97 9.18 -19.11
C HIS A 407 -12.54 10.51 -18.49
N ALA A 408 -11.23 10.81 -18.55
CA ALA A 408 -10.70 12.10 -18.11
C ALA A 408 -11.22 13.31 -18.94
N GLU A 409 -11.69 13.08 -20.19
CA GLU A 409 -12.17 14.13 -21.10
C GLU A 409 -13.63 14.54 -20.85
N ASN A 410 -14.46 13.69 -20.23
CA ASN A 410 -15.89 13.95 -19.94
C ASN A 410 -16.14 14.19 -18.44
N ARG A 411 -15.27 14.93 -17.76
CA ARG A 411 -15.35 15.23 -16.31
C ARG A 411 -16.66 15.88 -15.85
N SER A 412 -17.51 16.35 -16.76
CA SER A 412 -18.76 17.05 -16.42
C SER A 412 -19.95 16.13 -16.10
N SER A 413 -19.91 14.84 -16.48
CA SER A 413 -21.07 13.95 -16.36
C SER A 413 -21.03 13.00 -15.15
N TYR A 414 -19.84 12.59 -14.68
CA TYR A 414 -19.69 11.65 -13.56
C TYR A 414 -18.54 12.08 -12.63
N GLN A 415 -18.82 13.01 -11.71
CA GLN A 415 -17.83 13.46 -10.71
C GLN A 415 -17.48 12.35 -9.72
N GLY A 416 -16.18 12.16 -9.46
CA GLY A 416 -15.68 11.23 -8.43
C GLY A 416 -14.19 11.45 -8.20
N THR A 417 -13.68 11.06 -7.02
CA THR A 417 -12.27 11.20 -6.60
C THR A 417 -11.33 10.21 -7.27
N GLY A 418 -11.87 9.07 -7.73
CA GLY A 418 -11.06 7.91 -8.13
C GLY A 418 -10.37 7.21 -6.96
N LEU A 419 -10.73 7.55 -5.71
CA LEU A 419 -10.17 6.95 -4.50
C LEU A 419 -11.00 5.79 -3.97
N GLY A 420 -12.32 5.81 -4.14
CA GLY A 420 -13.24 4.85 -3.52
C GLY A 420 -12.86 3.39 -3.75
N MET A 421 -12.53 2.99 -5.00
CA MET A 421 -12.17 1.60 -5.30
C MET A 421 -10.79 1.20 -4.77
N SER A 422 -9.84 2.12 -4.70
CA SER A 422 -8.54 1.89 -4.07
C SER A 422 -8.67 1.73 -2.55
N ILE A 423 -9.53 2.53 -1.91
CA ILE A 423 -9.87 2.40 -0.48
C ILE A 423 -10.51 1.02 -0.22
N VAL A 424 -11.51 0.64 -1.02
CA VAL A 424 -12.16 -0.69 -0.94
C VAL A 424 -11.13 -1.81 -1.02
N LYS A 425 -10.24 -1.80 -2.01
CA LYS A 425 -9.21 -2.82 -2.19
C LYS A 425 -8.28 -2.93 -0.99
N ASN A 426 -7.87 -1.79 -0.44
CA ASN A 426 -6.98 -1.76 0.72
C ASN A 426 -7.67 -2.25 2.00
N LEU A 427 -8.92 -1.85 2.24
CA LEU A 427 -9.71 -2.34 3.38
C LEU A 427 -9.91 -3.85 3.30
N ILE A 428 -10.33 -4.37 2.15
CA ILE A 428 -10.51 -5.82 1.92
C ILE A 428 -9.20 -6.58 2.15
N ASN A 429 -8.08 -6.09 1.63
CA ASN A 429 -6.77 -6.70 1.85
C ASN A 429 -6.38 -6.70 3.35
N LYS A 430 -6.66 -5.59 4.06
CA LYS A 430 -6.41 -5.48 5.50
C LYS A 430 -7.26 -6.46 6.31
N MET A 431 -8.51 -6.67 5.88
CA MET A 431 -9.44 -7.66 6.45
C MET A 431 -9.16 -9.09 5.94
N LYS A 432 -8.07 -9.33 5.19
CA LYS A 432 -7.69 -10.63 4.61
C LYS A 432 -8.74 -11.24 3.67
N GLY A 433 -9.56 -10.38 3.07
CA GLY A 433 -10.55 -10.74 2.08
C GLY A 433 -10.03 -10.71 0.64
N THR A 434 -10.93 -10.95 -0.31
CA THR A 434 -10.67 -10.85 -1.75
C THR A 434 -11.78 -10.08 -2.44
N ILE A 435 -11.43 -9.39 -3.55
CA ILE A 435 -12.38 -8.75 -4.46
C ILE A 435 -12.02 -9.12 -5.89
N THR A 436 -13.03 -9.50 -6.66
CA THR A 436 -12.95 -9.74 -8.10
C THR A 436 -13.95 -8.89 -8.83
N LEU A 437 -13.67 -8.59 -10.10
CA LEU A 437 -14.49 -7.80 -10.99
C LEU A 437 -14.71 -8.56 -12.29
N GLU A 438 -15.97 -8.66 -12.71
CA GLU A 438 -16.37 -9.08 -14.04
C GLU A 438 -17.12 -7.91 -14.67
N THR A 439 -16.67 -7.40 -15.82
CA THR A 439 -17.28 -6.25 -16.48
C THR A 439 -17.14 -6.34 -17.98
N LYS A 440 -18.10 -5.74 -18.67
CA LYS A 440 -18.03 -5.58 -20.12
C LYS A 440 -18.72 -4.27 -20.51
N GLN A 441 -18.07 -3.52 -21.37
CA GLN A 441 -18.57 -2.23 -21.82
C GLN A 441 -19.95 -2.34 -22.44
N GLY A 442 -20.94 -1.62 -21.92
CA GLY A 442 -22.33 -1.62 -22.33
C GLY A 442 -23.20 -2.75 -21.74
N GLU A 443 -22.64 -3.66 -20.93
CA GLU A 443 -23.37 -4.78 -20.30
C GLU A 443 -23.43 -4.67 -18.77
N GLY A 444 -22.63 -3.77 -18.15
CA GLY A 444 -22.58 -3.58 -16.71
C GLY A 444 -21.35 -4.16 -16.04
N SER A 445 -21.36 -4.20 -14.70
CA SER A 445 -20.25 -4.70 -13.88
C SER A 445 -20.76 -5.55 -12.72
N THR A 446 -19.97 -6.54 -12.33
CA THR A 446 -20.24 -7.41 -11.18
C THR A 446 -19.02 -7.45 -10.29
N PHE A 447 -19.16 -6.96 -9.06
CA PHE A 447 -18.14 -7.05 -8.02
C PHE A 447 -18.48 -8.19 -7.07
N THR A 448 -17.53 -9.10 -6.86
CA THR A 448 -17.65 -10.19 -5.88
C THR A 448 -16.60 -10.00 -4.80
N ILE A 449 -17.04 -9.86 -3.57
CA ILE A 449 -16.20 -9.62 -2.39
C ILE A 449 -16.31 -10.82 -1.47
N THR A 450 -15.20 -11.27 -0.93
CA THR A 450 -15.19 -12.29 0.11
C THR A 450 -14.46 -11.76 1.34
N LEU A 451 -15.11 -11.80 2.50
CA LEU A 451 -14.55 -11.33 3.78
C LEU A 451 -14.61 -12.43 4.83
N PRO A 452 -13.48 -12.82 5.44
CA PRO A 452 -13.47 -13.59 6.67
C PRO A 452 -13.70 -12.66 7.86
N VAL A 453 -14.72 -12.93 8.68
CA VAL A 453 -15.04 -12.17 9.89
C VAL A 453 -15.10 -13.16 11.06
N LYS A 454 -14.63 -12.76 12.24
CA LYS A 454 -14.60 -13.63 13.40
C LYS A 454 -16.02 -13.91 13.89
N LEU A 455 -16.32 -15.16 14.19
CA LEU A 455 -17.61 -15.56 14.76
C LEU A 455 -17.75 -14.98 16.18
N ASP A 456 -18.90 -14.39 16.48
CA ASP A 456 -19.30 -14.07 17.85
C ASP A 456 -20.55 -14.88 18.21
N THR A 457 -20.58 -15.39 19.44
CA THR A 457 -21.71 -16.20 19.93
C THR A 457 -22.74 -15.34 20.69
N VAL A 458 -22.45 -14.06 20.90
CA VAL A 458 -23.31 -13.15 21.68
C VAL A 458 -23.68 -11.95 20.80
N CYS A 459 -24.78 -12.04 20.08
CA CYS A 459 -25.42 -10.84 19.58
C CYS A 459 -26.00 -10.06 20.77
N PHE A 460 -25.60 -8.81 20.94
CA PHE A 460 -26.36 -7.93 21.79
C PHE A 460 -27.75 -7.74 21.18
N GLU A 461 -28.79 -8.26 21.83
CA GLU A 461 -30.14 -7.77 21.62
C GLU A 461 -30.17 -6.31 22.11
N GLU A 462 -29.88 -5.37 21.20
CA GLU A 462 -30.37 -4.01 21.44
C GLU A 462 -31.88 -4.13 21.37
N THR A 463 -32.51 -4.05 22.54
CA THR A 463 -33.95 -3.91 22.69
C THR A 463 -34.40 -2.79 21.77
N GLU A 464 -35.25 -3.09 20.79
CA GLU A 464 -36.01 -2.10 20.04
C GLU A 464 -36.69 -1.22 21.10
N THR A 465 -36.13 -0.05 21.34
CA THR A 465 -36.82 0.98 22.11
C THR A 465 -37.89 1.53 21.20
N GLU A 466 -39.16 1.21 21.55
CA GLU A 466 -40.35 1.90 21.06
C GLU A 466 -40.05 3.39 20.93
N GLU A 467 -40.60 4.04 19.90
CA GLU A 467 -40.55 5.49 19.66
C GLU A 467 -41.10 6.24 20.92
N GLU A 468 -40.28 6.37 21.98
CA GLU A 468 -40.58 7.26 23.07
C GLU A 468 -40.35 8.71 22.56
N GLU A 469 -41.32 9.59 22.80
CA GLU A 469 -41.25 11.03 22.52
C GLU A 469 -39.86 11.59 22.90
N THR A 470 -39.09 12.02 21.92
CA THR A 470 -37.72 12.52 22.10
C THR A 470 -37.76 14.02 22.41
N SER A 471 -38.26 14.44 23.59
CA SER A 471 -38.25 15.83 24.01
C SER A 471 -37.07 16.08 24.96
N ILE A 472 -36.35 17.19 24.73
CA ILE A 472 -35.31 17.73 25.60
C ILE A 472 -35.74 19.09 26.20
N GLU A 473 -37.03 19.38 26.19
CA GLU A 473 -37.59 20.64 26.70
C GLU A 473 -37.28 20.84 28.18
N GLY A 474 -36.65 21.97 28.51
CA GLY A 474 -36.21 22.30 29.86
C GLY A 474 -34.91 21.62 30.33
N MET A 475 -34.27 20.81 29.53
CA MET A 475 -32.97 20.16 29.84
C MET A 475 -31.86 21.20 29.97
N LYS A 476 -31.10 21.18 31.06
CA LYS A 476 -29.96 22.10 31.28
C LYS A 476 -28.65 21.50 30.81
N ILE A 477 -28.10 22.06 29.73
CA ILE A 477 -26.91 21.54 29.06
C ILE A 477 -25.74 22.49 29.24
N LEU A 478 -24.59 21.97 29.69
CA LEU A 478 -23.30 22.68 29.62
C LEU A 478 -22.62 22.30 28.29
N LEU A 479 -22.65 23.24 27.34
CA LEU A 479 -22.04 23.08 26.00
C LEU A 479 -20.63 23.64 26.03
N VAL A 480 -19.65 22.80 25.71
CA VAL A 480 -18.21 23.13 25.74
C VAL A 480 -17.61 22.96 24.33
N GLU A 481 -17.29 24.09 23.70
CA GLU A 481 -16.81 24.16 22.32
C GLU A 481 -15.92 25.42 22.14
N ASP A 482 -14.77 25.33 21.52
CA ASP A 482 -13.84 26.45 21.31
C ASP A 482 -14.03 27.19 19.97
N ASN A 483 -14.72 26.57 19.04
CA ASN A 483 -15.04 27.18 17.75
C ASN A 483 -16.37 27.95 17.82
N ASP A 484 -16.31 29.28 17.67
CA ASP A 484 -17.50 30.16 17.77
C ASP A 484 -18.64 29.75 16.82
N LEU A 485 -18.32 29.31 15.57
CA LEU A 485 -19.34 28.90 14.60
C LEU A 485 -20.03 27.61 15.02
N ASN A 486 -19.26 26.60 15.44
CA ASN A 486 -19.82 25.34 15.94
C ASN A 486 -20.68 25.57 17.16
N LEU A 487 -20.21 26.41 18.05
CA LEU A 487 -20.91 26.80 19.28
C LEU A 487 -22.25 27.47 18.97
N GLU A 488 -22.28 28.48 18.11
CA GLU A 488 -23.51 29.19 17.71
C GLU A 488 -24.52 28.24 17.07
N VAL A 489 -24.05 27.34 16.17
CA VAL A 489 -24.94 26.37 15.51
C VAL A 489 -25.49 25.36 16.50
N ALA A 490 -24.67 24.79 17.37
CA ALA A 490 -25.12 23.81 18.37
C ALA A 490 -26.05 24.46 19.37
N GLN A 491 -25.75 25.67 19.88
CA GLN A 491 -26.57 26.42 20.78
C GLN A 491 -27.95 26.71 20.18
N TYR A 492 -27.97 27.24 18.95
CA TYR A 492 -29.24 27.58 18.27
C TYR A 492 -30.16 26.37 18.13
N ILE A 493 -29.63 25.22 17.67
CA ILE A 493 -30.45 24.02 17.43
C ILE A 493 -30.94 23.38 18.74
N LEU A 494 -30.11 23.37 19.79
CA LEU A 494 -30.50 22.82 21.07
C LEU A 494 -31.50 23.71 21.81
N GLU A 495 -31.38 25.05 21.71
CA GLU A 495 -32.36 26.01 22.22
C GLU A 495 -33.69 25.93 21.45
N ASP A 496 -33.67 25.75 20.12
CA ASP A 496 -34.86 25.56 19.29
C ASP A 496 -35.61 24.26 19.67
N ALA A 497 -34.86 23.23 20.12
CA ALA A 497 -35.42 21.99 20.66
C ALA A 497 -35.89 22.11 22.13
N GLY A 498 -35.81 23.29 22.74
CA GLY A 498 -36.34 23.61 24.06
C GLY A 498 -35.37 23.46 25.22
N ALA A 499 -34.07 23.19 24.99
CA ALA A 499 -33.08 23.07 26.07
C ALA A 499 -32.58 24.43 26.58
N GLU A 500 -32.15 24.48 27.84
CA GLU A 500 -31.47 25.64 28.47
C GLU A 500 -29.94 25.42 28.32
N ILE A 501 -29.26 26.31 27.57
CA ILE A 501 -27.82 26.12 27.25
C ILE A 501 -26.97 27.09 28.09
N ILE A 502 -25.95 26.53 28.73
CA ILE A 502 -24.86 27.32 29.35
C ILE A 502 -23.59 26.97 28.59
N VAL A 503 -22.89 28.01 28.12
CA VAL A 503 -21.77 27.89 27.22
C VAL A 503 -20.44 28.02 27.97
N ALA A 504 -19.48 27.15 27.64
CA ALA A 504 -18.07 27.30 27.98
C ALA A 504 -17.21 27.25 26.70
N ARG A 505 -16.33 28.23 26.52
CA ARG A 505 -15.47 28.35 25.29
C ARG A 505 -14.15 27.59 25.39
N ASN A 506 -13.90 26.96 26.52
CA ASN A 506 -12.74 26.08 26.72
C ASN A 506 -12.99 25.15 27.92
N CYS A 507 -12.19 24.08 27.96
CA CYS A 507 -12.29 23.07 29.02
C CYS A 507 -12.01 23.59 30.42
N LEU A 508 -11.18 24.62 30.61
CA LEU A 508 -10.90 25.17 31.93
C LEU A 508 -12.14 25.90 32.45
N GLU A 509 -12.76 26.74 31.62
CA GLU A 509 -14.01 27.47 31.91
C GLU A 509 -15.15 26.49 32.25
N SER A 510 -15.25 25.35 31.53
CA SER A 510 -16.27 24.34 31.83
C SER A 510 -16.13 23.75 33.24
N VAL A 511 -14.88 23.48 33.68
CA VAL A 511 -14.62 23.00 35.05
C VAL A 511 -14.96 24.06 36.08
N GLU A 512 -14.62 25.34 35.85
CA GLU A 512 -14.91 26.45 36.74
C GLU A 512 -16.41 26.71 36.83
N LEU A 513 -17.14 26.75 35.72
CA LEU A 513 -18.60 26.91 35.70
C LEU A 513 -19.29 25.76 36.43
N PHE A 514 -18.85 24.52 36.21
CA PHE A 514 -19.40 23.37 36.91
C PHE A 514 -19.09 23.43 38.43
N GLU A 515 -17.89 23.86 38.84
CA GLU A 515 -17.50 23.97 40.24
C GLU A 515 -18.28 25.05 40.97
N GLN A 516 -18.56 26.20 40.32
CA GLN A 516 -19.26 27.36 40.88
C GLN A 516 -20.78 27.22 40.86
N SER A 517 -21.31 26.30 40.03
CA SER A 517 -22.77 26.08 39.98
C SER A 517 -23.30 25.37 41.23
N GLU A 518 -24.60 25.49 41.47
CA GLU A 518 -25.27 24.69 42.50
C GLU A 518 -25.26 23.20 42.13
N SER A 519 -25.42 22.30 43.11
CA SER A 519 -25.51 20.88 42.82
C SER A 519 -26.74 20.57 41.96
N ASP A 520 -26.58 19.67 40.99
CA ASP A 520 -27.63 19.26 40.05
C ASP A 520 -28.13 20.40 39.14
N SER A 521 -27.29 21.43 38.88
CA SER A 521 -27.61 22.52 37.97
C SER A 521 -27.50 22.14 36.47
N PHE A 522 -26.87 21.04 36.15
CA PHE A 522 -26.71 20.53 34.77
C PHE A 522 -27.20 19.10 34.67
N ASP A 523 -28.04 18.84 33.68
CA ASP A 523 -28.53 17.50 33.35
C ASP A 523 -27.54 16.72 32.50
N VAL A 524 -26.74 17.41 31.67
CA VAL A 524 -25.71 16.82 30.81
C VAL A 524 -24.62 17.83 30.47
N ILE A 525 -23.42 17.33 30.18
CA ILE A 525 -22.29 18.11 29.66
C ILE A 525 -21.97 17.59 28.26
N LEU A 526 -22.04 18.45 27.23
CA LEU A 526 -21.54 18.21 25.90
C LEU A 526 -20.12 18.75 25.83
N MET A 527 -19.12 17.86 25.67
CA MET A 527 -17.71 18.20 25.83
C MET A 527 -16.96 17.93 24.54
N ASP A 528 -16.42 18.97 23.91
CA ASP A 528 -15.42 18.75 22.85
C ASP A 528 -14.15 18.12 23.43
N VAL A 529 -13.69 17.06 22.78
CA VAL A 529 -12.48 16.34 23.21
C VAL A 529 -11.22 17.09 22.83
N MET A 530 -11.19 17.73 21.65
CA MET A 530 -9.99 18.35 21.08
C MET A 530 -10.03 19.86 21.19
N MET A 531 -9.61 20.39 22.34
CA MET A 531 -9.53 21.83 22.57
C MET A 531 -8.13 22.29 23.00
N PRO A 532 -7.73 23.54 22.67
CA PRO A 532 -6.45 24.10 23.12
C PRO A 532 -6.43 24.31 24.64
N VAL A 533 -5.24 24.39 25.22
CA VAL A 533 -4.95 24.61 26.66
C VAL A 533 -5.22 23.38 27.52
N MET A 534 -6.41 22.78 27.44
CA MET A 534 -6.80 21.57 28.15
C MET A 534 -7.76 20.77 27.27
N ASP A 535 -7.51 19.48 27.11
CA ASP A 535 -8.40 18.58 26.38
C ASP A 535 -9.64 18.18 27.23
N GLY A 536 -10.68 17.74 26.54
CA GLY A 536 -11.95 17.35 27.18
C GLY A 536 -11.80 16.12 28.08
N LEU A 537 -10.85 15.21 27.80
CA LEU A 537 -10.58 14.06 28.66
C LEU A 537 -10.03 14.49 30.03
N THR A 538 -9.10 15.44 30.01
CA THR A 538 -8.51 16.02 31.22
C THR A 538 -9.56 16.82 32.02
N ALA A 539 -10.40 17.59 31.32
CA ALA A 539 -11.50 18.34 31.95
C ALA A 539 -12.48 17.38 32.63
N THR A 540 -12.91 16.33 31.95
CA THR A 540 -13.80 15.32 32.52
C THR A 540 -13.18 14.64 33.74
N LYS A 541 -11.91 14.26 33.72
CA LYS A 541 -11.21 13.71 34.90
C LYS A 541 -11.17 14.70 36.06
N ARG A 542 -11.06 16.02 35.80
CA ARG A 542 -11.12 17.07 36.84
C ARG A 542 -12.51 17.19 37.40
N ILE A 543 -13.56 17.28 36.58
CA ILE A 543 -14.95 17.30 36.99
C ILE A 543 -15.26 16.09 37.89
N ARG A 544 -14.89 14.87 37.47
CA ARG A 544 -15.14 13.64 38.26
C ARG A 544 -14.43 13.60 39.63
N LYS A 545 -13.36 14.41 39.81
CA LYS A 545 -12.61 14.53 41.07
C LYS A 545 -13.17 15.61 42.05
N LEU A 546 -14.10 16.44 41.61
CA LEU A 546 -14.71 17.45 42.47
C LEU A 546 -15.46 16.81 43.65
N LYS A 547 -15.46 17.48 44.80
CA LYS A 547 -16.10 16.98 46.03
C LYS A 547 -17.62 17.30 46.06
N ARG A 548 -18.32 16.92 44.97
CA ARG A 548 -19.78 17.07 44.83
C ARG A 548 -20.38 15.74 44.39
N LYS A 549 -21.65 15.48 44.76
CA LYS A 549 -22.32 14.21 44.41
C LYS A 549 -22.55 14.09 42.89
N ASP A 550 -23.06 15.16 42.29
CA ASP A 550 -23.40 15.26 40.88
C ASP A 550 -22.17 15.16 39.95
N ALA A 551 -20.98 15.55 40.40
CA ALA A 551 -19.74 15.42 39.64
C ALA A 551 -19.42 13.99 39.20
N ARG A 552 -19.94 12.98 39.91
CA ARG A 552 -19.75 11.56 39.58
C ARG A 552 -20.88 11.00 38.74
N THR A 553 -22.03 11.63 38.70
CA THR A 553 -23.27 11.11 38.11
C THR A 553 -23.72 11.87 36.87
N VAL A 554 -23.36 13.16 36.74
CA VAL A 554 -23.73 13.97 35.57
C VAL A 554 -23.21 13.28 34.27
N PRO A 555 -24.08 13.02 33.30
CA PRO A 555 -23.64 12.48 32.01
C PRO A 555 -22.69 13.45 31.31
N VAL A 556 -21.59 12.95 30.80
CA VAL A 556 -20.68 13.69 29.94
C VAL A 556 -20.65 12.99 28.60
N ILE A 557 -21.07 13.68 27.55
CA ILE A 557 -21.09 13.20 26.17
C ILE A 557 -19.92 13.84 25.41
N ALA A 558 -19.03 13.02 24.90
CA ALA A 558 -17.91 13.49 24.11
C ALA A 558 -18.35 13.92 22.70
N MET A 559 -17.94 15.11 22.25
CA MET A 559 -18.01 15.52 20.86
C MET A 559 -16.62 15.34 20.24
N THR A 560 -16.47 14.44 19.26
CA THR A 560 -15.16 14.08 18.72
C THR A 560 -15.11 14.18 17.20
N ALA A 561 -14.02 14.71 16.65
CA ALA A 561 -13.77 14.71 15.20
C ALA A 561 -13.46 13.31 14.64
N ASN A 562 -13.06 12.37 15.50
CA ASN A 562 -12.67 11.02 15.16
C ASN A 562 -13.44 9.99 15.99
N VAL A 563 -14.09 9.05 15.32
CA VAL A 563 -14.79 7.90 15.94
C VAL A 563 -13.85 6.69 16.00
N PHE A 564 -12.58 6.90 16.42
CA PHE A 564 -11.68 5.77 16.60
C PHE A 564 -11.85 5.15 17.98
N ASN A 565 -11.71 3.83 18.05
CA ASN A 565 -11.82 3.11 19.32
C ASN A 565 -10.82 3.56 20.37
N GLU A 566 -9.64 4.04 20.00
CA GLU A 566 -8.70 4.61 20.97
C GLU A 566 -9.27 5.84 21.66
N ASP A 567 -9.93 6.71 20.90
CA ASP A 567 -10.58 7.91 21.43
C ASP A 567 -11.81 7.55 22.28
N ILE A 568 -12.58 6.55 21.86
CA ILE A 568 -13.74 6.03 22.61
C ILE A 568 -13.29 5.38 23.92
N ILE A 569 -12.25 4.55 23.89
CA ILE A 569 -11.69 3.92 25.10
C ILE A 569 -11.14 5.00 26.04
N ALA A 570 -10.38 5.96 25.52
CA ALA A 570 -9.83 7.07 26.30
C ALA A 570 -10.95 7.93 26.94
N ALA A 571 -12.05 8.18 26.21
CA ALA A 571 -13.21 8.90 26.71
C ALA A 571 -13.89 8.12 27.85
N LYS A 572 -14.11 6.82 27.70
CA LYS A 572 -14.66 5.95 28.75
C LYS A 572 -13.75 5.90 29.98
N GLU A 573 -12.44 5.76 29.79
CA GLU A 573 -11.45 5.78 30.88
C GLU A 573 -11.39 7.14 31.60
N ALA A 574 -11.66 8.23 30.88
CA ALA A 574 -11.78 9.55 31.48
C ALA A 574 -13.08 9.75 32.29
N GLY A 575 -14.06 8.86 32.15
CA GLY A 575 -15.35 8.90 32.84
C GLY A 575 -16.45 9.57 32.01
N MET A 576 -16.32 9.64 30.66
CA MET A 576 -17.38 10.04 29.74
C MET A 576 -18.39 8.91 29.57
N ASN A 577 -19.63 9.23 29.26
CA ASN A 577 -20.74 8.27 29.23
C ASN A 577 -21.10 7.84 27.82
N GLU A 578 -20.94 8.75 26.84
CA GLU A 578 -21.29 8.52 25.43
C GLU A 578 -20.40 9.38 24.55
N HIS A 579 -20.43 9.13 23.23
CA HIS A 579 -19.71 9.94 22.25
C HIS A 579 -20.56 10.20 21.02
N ILE A 580 -20.35 11.37 20.40
CA ILE A 580 -21.00 11.80 19.17
C ILE A 580 -19.91 12.34 18.22
N ALA A 581 -19.97 11.89 16.96
CA ALA A 581 -19.05 12.33 15.93
C ALA A 581 -19.33 13.76 15.46
N LYS A 582 -18.30 14.54 15.19
CA LYS A 582 -18.39 15.79 14.43
C LYS A 582 -18.19 15.48 12.91
N PRO A 583 -18.98 16.10 12.00
CA PRO A 583 -19.99 17.13 12.27
C PRO A 583 -21.19 16.55 13.00
N LEU A 584 -21.79 17.36 13.89
CA LEU A 584 -22.89 16.91 14.72
C LEU A 584 -24.13 16.59 13.87
N ASP A 585 -24.59 15.34 13.95
CA ASP A 585 -25.92 14.94 13.52
C ASP A 585 -26.89 15.31 14.64
N PHE A 586 -27.64 16.38 14.47
CA PHE A 586 -28.47 16.96 15.52
C PHE A 586 -29.67 16.08 15.87
N ASP A 587 -30.24 15.33 14.93
CA ASP A 587 -31.33 14.39 15.21
C ASP A 587 -30.82 13.28 16.14
N LYS A 588 -29.65 12.73 15.83
CA LYS A 588 -28.99 11.73 16.68
C LYS A 588 -28.56 12.32 18.04
N LEU A 589 -28.10 13.58 18.08
CA LEU A 589 -27.74 14.27 19.31
C LEU A 589 -28.96 14.43 20.23
N ILE A 590 -30.06 14.96 19.68
CA ILE A 590 -31.33 15.17 20.44
C ILE A 590 -31.86 13.83 20.96
N HIS A 591 -31.87 12.79 20.15
CA HIS A 591 -32.28 11.45 20.58
C HIS A 591 -31.39 10.90 21.71
N THR A 592 -30.08 11.08 21.61
CA THR A 592 -29.13 10.66 22.65
C THR A 592 -29.35 11.42 23.94
N LEU A 593 -29.57 12.74 23.87
CA LEU A 593 -29.85 13.59 25.02
C LEU A 593 -31.16 13.19 25.71
N ALA A 594 -32.24 12.98 24.95
CA ALA A 594 -33.54 12.56 25.47
C ALA A 594 -33.45 11.23 26.23
N LYS A 595 -32.66 10.28 25.75
CA LYS A 595 -32.39 9.00 26.45
C LYS A 595 -31.79 9.19 27.85
N TYR A 596 -30.93 10.19 28.04
CA TYR A 596 -30.36 10.51 29.34
C TYR A 596 -31.36 11.29 30.22
N PHE A 597 -32.15 12.19 29.65
CA PHE A 597 -33.15 12.99 30.35
C PHE A 597 -34.26 12.12 30.96
N LEU A 598 -34.82 11.18 30.17
CA LEU A 598 -35.83 10.23 30.64
C LEU A 598 -35.32 9.29 31.76
N LYS A 599 -34.04 8.94 31.76
CA LYS A 599 -33.42 8.14 32.83
C LYS A 599 -33.31 8.92 34.15
N MET A 600 -33.17 10.24 34.07
CA MET A 600 -33.09 11.08 35.26
C MET A 600 -34.50 11.31 35.90
N ASP A 601 -35.52 11.52 35.07
CA ASP A 601 -36.91 11.67 35.55
C ASP A 601 -37.44 10.39 36.24
N LYS A 602 -37.15 9.21 35.68
CA LYS A 602 -37.49 7.92 36.32
C LYS A 602 -36.78 7.70 37.66
N LYS A 603 -35.62 8.35 37.91
CA LYS A 603 -34.90 8.29 39.19
C LYS A 603 -35.43 9.25 40.26
N LEU A 604 -36.08 10.33 39.85
CA LEU A 604 -36.70 11.31 40.76
C LEU A 604 -38.07 10.84 41.28
N ILE A 605 -38.73 9.90 40.59
CA ILE A 605 -40.06 9.36 40.91
C ILE A 605 -39.97 8.04 41.70
N SER A 606 -38.81 7.42 41.81
CA SER A 606 -38.55 6.20 42.59
C SER A 606 -37.81 6.50 43.88
#